data_f96a01817a52f86685fcbf05d99b6915
#
_entry.id   f96a01817a52f86685fcbf05d99b6915
#
_cell.length_a   1.000
_cell.length_b   1.000
_cell.length_c   1.000
_cell.angle_alpha   90.00
_cell.angle_beta   90.00
_cell.angle_gamma   90.00
#
_symmetry.space_group_name_H-M   'P 1'
#
loop_
_entity.id
_entity.type
_entity.pdbx_description
1 polymer ?
#
loop_
_entity_poly.entity_id
_entity_poly.type
_entity_poly.pdbx_seq_one_letter_code
_entity_poly.pdbx_strand_id
1 'polypeptide(L)'
;MRQLRSTLRVLVVALPLAACASRPDSGFLSPVADNAIGASNHTLLVATTRERDERPGTLFNGERGRSVHYATLTVSIPPTHIPGKIEWASTPPGNPATNVVVRDEASLDGDKTFLVALNAQLAMHPKGSRKVFVFIHGYNTLFAEGLYRFAQVVHDSKATGVPVLFTWASRGKLAAYVYDNNSATAARDDLEHTLRLLLASNADQVDILAHSMGNWVTVEALRKIKMSGNLLMQSGKIGNIFLAAPDIDVDVFKSQMRRFGKPRKPFYIVLSEDDKALGLSKFIAGGENRVGDDTNIRELEELGATVIDLTNVHGDDPSDHDKFVQLATVAPELRAVLGQGISTNKGAAGELVSALPLTIEGGSVKIYPGQ
;
A
#
# COMPACT_ATOMS: atom_id res chain seq x y z
N MET A 1 69.61 -11.41 24.66
CA MET A 1 68.63 -10.40 24.26
C MET A 1 67.98 -10.80 22.92
N ARG A 2 66.81 -11.42 22.95
CA ARG A 2 66.03 -11.80 21.73
C ARG A 2 64.92 -10.76 21.55
N GLN A 3 64.98 -10.00 20.46
CA GLN A 3 63.93 -9.07 20.08
C GLN A 3 62.76 -9.85 19.45
N LEU A 4 61.60 -9.80 20.08
CA LEU A 4 60.33 -10.23 19.48
C LEU A 4 59.85 -9.12 18.52
N ARG A 5 59.86 -9.41 17.23
CA ARG A 5 59.16 -8.57 16.24
C ARG A 5 57.73 -9.04 16.13
N SER A 6 56.78 -8.29 16.68
CA SER A 6 55.34 -8.47 16.51
C SER A 6 54.92 -7.90 15.16
N THR A 7 54.61 -8.77 14.21
CA THR A 7 53.97 -8.40 12.94
C THR A 7 52.47 -8.20 13.16
N LEU A 8 52.04 -6.95 13.15
CA LEU A 8 50.63 -6.57 13.15
C LEU A 8 50.03 -6.91 11.78
N ARG A 9 49.22 -7.98 11.71
CA ARG A 9 48.43 -8.32 10.51
C ARG A 9 47.20 -7.44 10.50
N VAL A 10 47.18 -6.43 9.65
CA VAL A 10 45.98 -5.64 9.35
C VAL A 10 45.05 -6.52 8.51
N LEU A 11 43.94 -6.95 9.12
CA LEU A 11 42.86 -7.65 8.43
C LEU A 11 42.03 -6.60 7.66
N VAL A 12 42.31 -6.46 6.36
CA VAL A 12 41.44 -5.64 5.48
C VAL A 12 40.18 -6.45 5.22
N VAL A 13 39.13 -6.10 5.95
CA VAL A 13 37.78 -6.59 5.66
C VAL A 13 37.30 -5.85 4.42
N ALA A 14 37.37 -6.49 3.27
CA ALA A 14 36.69 -6.03 2.06
C ALA A 14 35.17 -6.18 2.29
N LEU A 15 34.52 -5.08 2.66
CA LEU A 15 33.07 -5.01 2.58
C LEU A 15 32.67 -5.17 1.10
N PRO A 16 31.80 -6.13 0.75
CA PRO A 16 31.24 -6.15 -0.58
C PRO A 16 30.47 -4.84 -0.78
N LEU A 17 30.91 -4.05 -1.75
CA LEU A 17 30.09 -2.98 -2.32
C LEU A 17 28.87 -3.69 -2.95
N ALA A 18 27.82 -3.87 -2.17
CA ALA A 18 26.52 -4.20 -2.71
C ALA A 18 26.23 -3.11 -3.75
N ALA A 19 26.12 -3.50 -5.01
CA ALA A 19 25.68 -2.63 -6.08
C ALA A 19 24.34 -2.05 -5.65
N CYS A 20 24.35 -0.80 -5.17
CA CYS A 20 23.15 -0.03 -4.95
C CYS A 20 22.52 0.14 -6.33
N ALA A 21 21.53 -0.70 -6.68
CA ALA A 21 20.62 -0.37 -7.74
C ALA A 21 20.10 1.03 -7.40
N SER A 22 20.37 2.01 -8.25
CA SER A 22 19.95 3.39 -8.02
C SER A 22 18.41 3.41 -7.95
N ARG A 23 17.87 3.86 -6.82
CA ARG A 23 16.43 4.02 -6.67
C ARG A 23 15.91 5.05 -7.70
N PRO A 24 14.63 4.99 -8.11
CA PRO A 24 14.06 5.87 -9.12
C PRO A 24 13.92 7.31 -8.59
N ASP A 25 15.01 8.05 -8.55
CA ASP A 25 15.04 9.41 -7.99
C ASP A 25 14.48 10.47 -8.94
N SER A 26 14.80 10.40 -10.24
CA SER A 26 14.33 11.39 -11.22
C SER A 26 14.20 10.81 -12.64
N GLY A 27 13.36 11.45 -13.45
CA GLY A 27 13.18 11.10 -14.86
C GLY A 27 12.23 9.91 -15.14
N PHE A 28 11.93 9.07 -14.15
CA PHE A 28 11.12 7.87 -14.34
C PHE A 28 9.64 8.17 -14.65
N LEU A 29 9.16 9.34 -14.28
CA LEU A 29 7.78 9.75 -14.53
C LEU A 29 7.64 10.66 -15.77
N SER A 30 8.70 10.84 -16.56
CA SER A 30 8.61 11.53 -17.83
C SER A 30 7.69 10.76 -18.79
N PRO A 31 6.65 11.41 -19.36
CA PRO A 31 5.72 10.72 -20.23
C PRO A 31 6.39 10.11 -21.47
N VAL A 32 6.04 8.87 -21.79
CA VAL A 32 6.51 8.14 -22.98
C VAL A 32 5.38 8.12 -24.02
N ALA A 33 5.59 8.71 -25.19
CA ALA A 33 4.58 8.79 -26.24
C ALA A 33 4.33 7.45 -26.95
N ASP A 34 5.36 6.61 -27.10
CA ASP A 34 5.25 5.34 -27.78
C ASP A 34 4.38 4.34 -27.00
N ASN A 35 3.55 3.60 -27.70
CA ASN A 35 2.71 2.56 -27.12
C ASN A 35 3.26 1.17 -27.51
N ALA A 36 3.30 0.25 -26.53
CA ALA A 36 3.64 -1.14 -26.81
C ALA A 36 2.37 -1.96 -27.05
N ILE A 37 2.39 -2.80 -28.08
CA ILE A 37 1.30 -3.74 -28.36
C ILE A 37 1.18 -4.70 -27.17
N GLY A 38 -0.04 -4.83 -26.62
CA GLY A 38 -0.31 -5.70 -25.49
C GLY A 38 -0.04 -5.08 -24.11
N ALA A 39 0.47 -3.84 -24.04
CA ALA A 39 0.58 -3.12 -22.79
C ALA A 39 -0.79 -2.72 -22.23
N SER A 40 -0.92 -2.71 -20.90
CA SER A 40 -2.15 -2.32 -20.19
C SER A 40 -1.99 -0.96 -19.53
N ASN A 41 -2.90 -0.04 -19.82
CA ASN A 41 -2.88 1.31 -19.28
C ASN A 41 -3.87 1.46 -18.11
N HIS A 42 -3.41 2.04 -17.01
CA HIS A 42 -4.20 2.35 -15.82
C HIS A 42 -4.11 3.84 -15.51
N THR A 43 -5.24 4.53 -15.49
CA THR A 43 -5.30 5.95 -15.11
C THR A 43 -5.62 6.06 -13.62
N LEU A 44 -4.64 6.52 -12.85
CA LEU A 44 -4.73 6.73 -11.42
C LEU A 44 -5.01 8.20 -11.10
N LEU A 45 -5.90 8.44 -10.15
CA LEU A 45 -5.98 9.74 -9.48
C LEU A 45 -5.01 9.76 -8.31
N VAL A 46 -4.38 10.90 -8.09
CA VAL A 46 -3.41 11.10 -7.01
C VAL A 46 -3.85 12.26 -6.13
N ALA A 47 -3.83 12.05 -4.82
CA ALA A 47 -3.86 13.09 -3.80
C ALA A 47 -2.55 13.00 -3.00
N THR A 48 -1.81 14.09 -2.86
CA THR A 48 -0.49 14.06 -2.24
C THR A 48 -0.22 15.26 -1.34
N THR A 49 0.40 14.97 -0.18
CA THR A 49 0.94 15.98 0.75
C THR A 49 2.41 16.28 0.52
N ARG A 50 3.00 15.73 -0.56
CA ARG A 50 4.39 15.97 -0.95
C ARG A 50 4.54 17.33 -1.60
N GLU A 51 5.70 17.94 -1.43
CA GLU A 51 6.08 19.12 -2.17
C GLU A 51 6.34 18.79 -3.64
N ARG A 52 6.02 19.74 -4.55
CA ARG A 52 6.33 19.59 -5.97
C ARG A 52 7.83 19.56 -6.19
N ASP A 53 8.26 18.81 -7.17
CA ASP A 53 9.65 18.71 -7.60
C ASP A 53 9.76 19.16 -9.06
N GLU A 54 10.56 20.18 -9.30
CA GLU A 54 10.75 20.76 -10.63
C GLU A 54 11.71 19.95 -11.52
N ARG A 55 12.40 18.94 -10.94
CA ARG A 55 13.25 18.05 -11.72
C ARG A 55 12.41 17.27 -12.73
N PRO A 56 12.82 17.21 -14.02
CA PRO A 56 12.05 16.52 -15.05
C PRO A 56 11.71 15.08 -14.64
N GLY A 57 10.44 14.70 -14.82
CA GLY A 57 9.96 13.35 -14.55
C GLY A 57 10.07 12.90 -13.09
N THR A 58 9.97 13.84 -12.14
CA THR A 58 9.94 13.55 -10.69
C THR A 58 8.58 13.88 -10.08
N LEU A 59 7.98 15.00 -10.46
CA LEU A 59 6.67 15.55 -10.05
C LEU A 59 6.58 15.95 -8.57
N PHE A 60 6.91 15.06 -7.64
CA PHE A 60 6.85 15.29 -6.20
C PHE A 60 8.05 14.67 -5.50
N ASN A 61 8.60 15.40 -4.52
CA ASN A 61 9.75 14.97 -3.72
C ASN A 61 9.33 14.35 -2.37
N GLY A 62 10.28 14.16 -1.45
CA GLY A 62 10.05 13.60 -0.12
C GLY A 62 9.73 14.63 0.97
N GLU A 63 9.64 15.91 0.62
CA GLU A 63 9.35 16.98 1.59
C GLU A 63 7.84 17.24 1.70
N ARG A 64 7.43 17.84 2.82
CA ARG A 64 6.02 18.15 3.09
C ARG A 64 5.59 19.41 2.35
N GLY A 65 4.61 19.26 1.47
CA GLY A 65 3.91 20.39 0.85
C GLY A 65 3.07 21.16 1.86
N ARG A 66 2.66 22.36 1.48
CA ARG A 66 1.81 23.24 2.32
C ARG A 66 0.33 22.92 2.22
N SER A 67 -0.07 22.18 1.20
CA SER A 67 -1.44 21.78 0.90
C SER A 67 -1.46 20.48 0.12
N VAL A 68 -2.62 19.84 0.04
CA VAL A 68 -2.81 18.67 -0.81
C VAL A 68 -2.72 19.09 -2.28
N HIS A 69 -1.93 18.37 -3.05
CA HIS A 69 -1.87 18.47 -4.50
C HIS A 69 -2.60 17.31 -5.14
N TYR A 70 -3.22 17.56 -6.29
CA TYR A 70 -3.94 16.52 -7.03
C TYR A 70 -3.39 16.40 -8.45
N ALA A 71 -3.43 15.18 -8.97
CA ALA A 71 -3.02 14.87 -10.34
C ALA A 71 -3.77 13.64 -10.87
N THR A 72 -3.74 13.48 -12.19
CA THR A 72 -4.01 12.21 -12.86
C THR A 72 -2.74 11.73 -13.53
N LEU A 73 -2.45 10.44 -13.43
CA LEU A 73 -1.34 9.81 -14.14
C LEU A 73 -1.81 8.51 -14.80
N THR A 74 -1.50 8.35 -16.07
CA THR A 74 -1.72 7.08 -16.78
C THR A 74 -0.42 6.30 -16.79
N VAL A 75 -0.42 5.14 -16.13
CA VAL A 75 0.72 4.21 -16.04
C VAL A 75 0.47 3.03 -16.95
N SER A 76 1.46 2.69 -17.76
CA SER A 76 1.47 1.54 -18.65
C SER A 76 2.25 0.39 -18.03
N ILE A 77 1.61 -0.77 -17.92
CA ILE A 77 2.24 -2.03 -17.53
C ILE A 77 2.64 -2.77 -18.80
N PRO A 78 3.91 -3.23 -18.92
CA PRO A 78 4.41 -3.83 -20.15
C PRO A 78 3.76 -5.21 -20.44
N PRO A 79 3.73 -5.67 -21.70
CA PRO A 79 3.21 -7.00 -22.04
C PRO A 79 4.07 -8.14 -21.46
N THR A 80 5.29 -7.85 -21.03
CA THR A 80 6.21 -8.80 -20.38
C THR A 80 6.09 -8.82 -18.86
N HIS A 81 5.05 -8.19 -18.31
CA HIS A 81 4.85 -8.07 -16.88
C HIS A 81 4.82 -9.42 -16.16
N ILE A 82 5.50 -9.47 -15.03
CA ILE A 82 5.50 -10.61 -14.12
C ILE A 82 4.70 -10.21 -12.87
N PRO A 83 3.60 -10.90 -12.54
CA PRO A 83 2.80 -10.56 -11.37
C PRO A 83 3.63 -10.38 -10.09
N GLY A 84 3.33 -9.33 -9.33
CA GLY A 84 4.07 -8.97 -8.12
C GLY A 84 5.29 -8.07 -8.35
N LYS A 85 5.85 -8.01 -9.55
CA LYS A 85 7.06 -7.24 -9.87
C LYS A 85 6.74 -5.85 -10.43
N ILE A 86 7.71 -4.96 -10.34
CA ILE A 86 7.75 -3.70 -11.07
C ILE A 86 8.94 -3.77 -12.01
N GLU A 87 8.69 -3.73 -13.30
CA GLU A 87 9.73 -3.75 -14.33
C GLU A 87 10.36 -2.36 -14.45
N TRP A 88 11.28 -2.05 -13.52
CA TRP A 88 12.03 -0.80 -13.52
C TRP A 88 12.92 -0.68 -14.73
N ALA A 89 12.95 0.51 -15.33
CA ALA A 89 13.93 0.81 -16.36
C ALA A 89 15.30 1.00 -15.73
N SER A 90 16.36 0.55 -16.43
CA SER A 90 17.74 0.87 -16.05
C SER A 90 18.10 2.32 -16.35
N THR A 91 17.43 2.91 -17.31
CA THR A 91 17.56 4.31 -17.72
C THR A 91 16.18 4.91 -17.92
N PRO A 92 15.83 6.03 -17.22
CA PRO A 92 14.55 6.69 -17.39
C PRO A 92 14.38 7.30 -18.81
N PRO A 93 13.15 7.43 -19.30
CA PRO A 93 11.88 7.01 -18.69
C PRO A 93 11.59 5.51 -18.84
N GLY A 94 12.30 4.78 -19.68
CA GLY A 94 12.15 3.36 -19.95
C GLY A 94 11.45 3.05 -21.28
N ASN A 95 11.36 1.74 -21.57
CA ASN A 95 10.73 1.21 -22.79
C ASN A 95 9.38 0.60 -22.43
N PRO A 96 8.25 1.07 -22.99
CA PRO A 96 6.91 0.58 -22.65
C PRO A 96 6.67 -0.89 -23.02
N ALA A 97 7.53 -1.50 -23.85
CA ALA A 97 7.45 -2.92 -24.16
C ALA A 97 8.01 -3.82 -23.05
N THR A 98 8.85 -3.29 -22.18
CA THR A 98 9.57 -4.07 -21.16
C THR A 98 9.58 -3.44 -19.77
N ASN A 99 9.19 -2.18 -19.66
CA ASN A 99 9.21 -1.44 -18.39
C ASN A 99 7.86 -0.80 -18.09
N VAL A 100 7.58 -0.62 -16.81
CA VAL A 100 6.49 0.24 -16.35
C VAL A 100 6.88 1.69 -16.64
N VAL A 101 5.99 2.44 -17.31
CA VAL A 101 6.22 3.84 -17.71
C VAL A 101 4.98 4.69 -17.50
N VAL A 102 5.16 6.01 -17.32
CA VAL A 102 4.06 6.97 -17.38
C VAL A 102 3.78 7.30 -18.85
N ARG A 103 2.48 7.36 -19.19
CA ARG A 103 1.99 7.70 -20.53
C ARG A 103 1.51 9.13 -20.64
N ASP A 104 0.88 9.58 -19.55
CA ASP A 104 0.27 10.90 -19.48
C ASP A 104 0.19 11.35 -18.02
N GLU A 105 0.28 12.65 -17.82
CA GLU A 105 0.14 13.29 -16.53
C GLU A 105 -0.62 14.62 -16.67
N ALA A 106 -1.48 14.91 -15.70
CA ALA A 106 -2.13 16.21 -15.60
C ALA A 106 -2.29 16.62 -14.14
N SER A 107 -1.89 17.83 -13.81
CA SER A 107 -2.21 18.46 -12.52
C SER A 107 -3.69 18.83 -12.45
N LEU A 108 -4.30 18.65 -11.28
CA LEU A 108 -5.68 19.02 -11.00
C LEU A 108 -5.68 20.17 -9.97
N ASP A 109 -6.45 21.21 -10.24
CA ASP A 109 -6.52 22.40 -9.39
C ASP A 109 -7.59 22.24 -8.31
N GLY A 110 -7.18 21.73 -7.16
CA GLY A 110 -7.99 21.60 -5.95
C GLY A 110 -9.09 20.54 -5.98
N ASP A 111 -9.81 20.47 -4.89
CA ASP A 111 -10.84 19.45 -4.59
C ASP A 111 -11.89 19.32 -5.68
N LYS A 112 -12.38 20.45 -6.18
CA LYS A 112 -13.47 20.48 -7.17
C LYS A 112 -13.04 19.78 -8.47
N THR A 113 -11.85 20.08 -8.96
CA THR A 113 -11.32 19.49 -10.21
C THR A 113 -11.02 18.01 -10.02
N PHE A 114 -10.49 17.65 -8.84
CA PHE A 114 -10.28 16.25 -8.46
C PHE A 114 -11.60 15.48 -8.45
N LEU A 115 -12.65 16.00 -7.81
CA LEU A 115 -13.98 15.37 -7.78
C LEU A 115 -14.61 15.24 -9.17
N VAL A 116 -14.42 16.23 -10.04
CA VAL A 116 -14.90 16.15 -11.43
C VAL A 116 -14.20 15.00 -12.17
N ALA A 117 -12.87 14.91 -12.07
CA ALA A 117 -12.10 13.84 -12.69
C ALA A 117 -12.50 12.46 -12.14
N LEU A 118 -12.65 12.34 -10.81
CA LEU A 118 -13.10 11.11 -10.16
C LEU A 118 -14.49 10.68 -10.64
N ASN A 119 -15.44 11.60 -10.63
CA ASN A 119 -16.82 11.30 -11.04
C ASN A 119 -16.92 10.97 -12.53
N ALA A 120 -16.07 11.54 -13.38
CA ALA A 120 -15.98 11.20 -14.80
C ALA A 120 -15.53 9.73 -14.99
N GLN A 121 -14.50 9.28 -14.24
CA GLN A 121 -14.06 7.88 -14.27
C GLN A 121 -15.14 6.94 -13.67
N LEU A 122 -15.76 7.31 -12.56
CA LEU A 122 -16.84 6.52 -11.95
C LEU A 122 -18.05 6.39 -12.89
N ALA A 123 -18.33 7.39 -13.73
CA ALA A 123 -19.43 7.35 -14.68
C ALA A 123 -19.25 6.29 -15.79
N MET A 124 -18.02 5.84 -16.04
CA MET A 124 -17.73 4.73 -16.96
C MET A 124 -18.19 3.37 -16.43
N HIS A 125 -18.53 3.29 -15.14
CA HIS A 125 -19.02 2.08 -14.50
C HIS A 125 -20.54 2.14 -14.27
N PRO A 126 -21.25 1.01 -14.32
CA PRO A 126 -22.69 0.96 -14.00
C PRO A 126 -22.98 1.44 -12.57
N LYS A 127 -24.13 2.06 -12.35
CA LYS A 127 -24.63 2.36 -11.00
C LYS A 127 -24.73 1.06 -10.19
N GLY A 128 -24.33 1.11 -8.91
CA GLY A 128 -24.25 -0.05 -8.03
C GLY A 128 -22.90 -0.81 -8.13
N SER A 129 -22.05 -0.46 -9.11
CA SER A 129 -20.69 -1.04 -9.31
C SER A 129 -19.58 0.01 -9.32
N ARG A 130 -19.92 1.26 -8.99
CA ARG A 130 -18.98 2.39 -8.96
C ARG A 130 -18.12 2.31 -7.71
N LYS A 131 -16.94 1.72 -7.83
CA LYS A 131 -16.01 1.55 -6.72
C LYS A 131 -14.84 2.49 -6.87
N VAL A 132 -14.31 2.93 -5.73
CA VAL A 132 -13.00 3.56 -5.61
C VAL A 132 -12.10 2.58 -4.88
N PHE A 133 -10.87 2.44 -5.36
CA PHE A 133 -9.83 1.66 -4.71
C PHE A 133 -8.71 2.60 -4.30
N VAL A 134 -8.53 2.80 -2.99
CA VAL A 134 -7.54 3.72 -2.42
C VAL A 134 -6.32 2.95 -1.96
N PHE A 135 -5.12 3.43 -2.31
CA PHE A 135 -3.87 2.91 -1.77
C PHE A 135 -3.12 3.98 -0.99
N ILE A 136 -2.63 3.61 0.19
CA ILE A 136 -1.79 4.43 1.06
C ILE A 136 -0.46 3.70 1.30
N HIS A 137 0.63 4.24 0.76
CA HIS A 137 1.95 3.61 0.84
C HIS A 137 2.58 3.69 2.23
N GLY A 138 3.65 2.91 2.43
CA GLY A 138 4.40 2.81 3.67
C GLY A 138 5.59 3.78 3.77
N TYR A 139 6.41 3.52 4.79
CA TYR A 139 7.70 4.17 5.04
C TYR A 139 8.69 3.92 3.90
N ASN A 140 9.69 4.80 3.78
CA ASN A 140 10.82 4.67 2.86
C ASN A 140 10.40 4.54 1.39
N THR A 141 9.36 5.27 0.98
CA THR A 141 8.77 5.17 -0.36
C THR A 141 8.94 6.49 -1.12
N LEU A 142 9.58 6.48 -2.28
CA LEU A 142 9.60 7.58 -3.22
C LEU A 142 8.24 7.70 -3.94
N PHE A 143 7.93 8.87 -4.51
CA PHE A 143 6.66 9.09 -5.21
C PHE A 143 6.48 8.09 -6.37
N ALA A 144 7.50 7.92 -7.21
CA ALA A 144 7.47 6.98 -8.34
C ALA A 144 7.27 5.52 -7.87
N GLU A 145 7.87 5.13 -6.74
CA GLU A 145 7.71 3.79 -6.19
C GLU A 145 6.28 3.53 -5.73
N GLY A 146 5.67 4.48 -5.01
CA GLY A 146 4.28 4.35 -4.59
C GLY A 146 3.31 4.30 -5.77
N LEU A 147 3.56 5.11 -6.81
CA LEU A 147 2.75 5.15 -8.02
C LEU A 147 2.81 3.84 -8.79
N TYR A 148 4.02 3.35 -9.09
CA TYR A 148 4.21 2.13 -9.88
C TYR A 148 3.77 0.88 -9.11
N ARG A 149 4.01 0.84 -7.79
CA ARG A 149 3.49 -0.24 -6.94
C ARG A 149 1.97 -0.29 -6.97
N PHE A 150 1.32 0.83 -6.88
CA PHE A 150 -0.14 0.84 -6.93
C PHE A 150 -0.69 0.47 -8.31
N ALA A 151 -0.07 0.94 -9.38
CA ALA A 151 -0.44 0.55 -10.75
C ALA A 151 -0.30 -0.97 -10.96
N GLN A 152 0.79 -1.57 -10.46
CA GLN A 152 1.02 -3.01 -10.48
C GLN A 152 -0.07 -3.75 -9.67
N VAL A 153 -0.38 -3.32 -8.44
CA VAL A 153 -1.44 -3.94 -7.61
C VAL A 153 -2.80 -3.87 -8.31
N VAL A 154 -3.13 -2.74 -8.94
CA VAL A 154 -4.38 -2.58 -9.73
C VAL A 154 -4.41 -3.57 -10.90
N HIS A 155 -3.29 -3.71 -11.61
CA HIS A 155 -3.17 -4.63 -12.75
C HIS A 155 -3.33 -6.09 -12.34
N ASP A 156 -2.55 -6.55 -11.37
CA ASP A 156 -2.51 -7.95 -10.95
C ASP A 156 -3.81 -8.39 -10.27
N SER A 157 -4.36 -7.54 -9.41
CA SER A 157 -5.63 -7.84 -8.74
C SER A 157 -6.84 -7.75 -9.65
N LYS A 158 -6.69 -7.26 -10.90
CA LYS A 158 -7.79 -6.97 -11.82
C LYS A 158 -8.87 -6.13 -11.14
N ALA A 159 -8.44 -5.14 -10.33
CA ALA A 159 -9.34 -4.27 -9.60
C ALA A 159 -10.24 -3.48 -10.56
N THR A 160 -11.54 -3.52 -10.31
CA THR A 160 -12.55 -2.86 -11.17
C THR A 160 -12.90 -1.44 -10.71
N GLY A 161 -12.35 -1.00 -9.58
CA GLY A 161 -12.60 0.34 -9.03
C GLY A 161 -11.70 1.39 -9.66
N VAL A 162 -12.11 2.65 -9.57
CA VAL A 162 -11.26 3.81 -9.92
C VAL A 162 -10.10 3.90 -8.92
N PRO A 163 -8.84 3.78 -9.39
CA PRO A 163 -7.70 3.76 -8.48
C PRO A 163 -7.33 5.18 -8.04
N VAL A 164 -7.20 5.36 -6.71
CA VAL A 164 -6.80 6.62 -6.07
C VAL A 164 -5.58 6.36 -5.20
N LEU A 165 -4.45 6.98 -5.51
CA LEU A 165 -3.25 6.95 -4.67
C LEU A 165 -3.29 8.13 -3.71
N PHE A 166 -3.28 7.86 -2.40
CA PHE A 166 -2.90 8.87 -1.42
C PHE A 166 -1.43 8.70 -1.07
N THR A 167 -0.62 9.72 -1.30
CA THR A 167 0.82 9.66 -1.03
C THR A 167 1.27 10.80 -0.12
N TRP A 168 1.91 10.43 0.99
CA TRP A 168 2.43 11.35 1.99
C TRP A 168 3.95 11.50 1.87
N ALA A 169 4.51 12.55 2.48
CA ALA A 169 5.91 12.93 2.34
C ALA A 169 6.86 11.95 3.05
N SER A 170 7.22 10.85 2.37
CA SER A 170 8.31 9.96 2.75
C SER A 170 9.55 10.28 1.93
N ARG A 171 10.71 10.37 2.59
CA ARG A 171 11.98 10.74 1.95
C ARG A 171 12.61 9.61 1.13
N GLY A 172 12.08 8.40 1.22
CA GLY A 172 12.67 7.26 0.54
C GLY A 172 14.09 6.94 1.03
N LYS A 173 14.37 7.11 2.32
CA LYS A 173 15.68 6.84 2.94
C LYS A 173 15.49 6.11 4.25
N LEU A 174 16.20 4.99 4.43
CA LEU A 174 16.12 4.20 5.68
C LEU A 174 16.45 5.03 6.92
N ALA A 175 17.38 5.96 6.85
CA ALA A 175 17.74 6.84 7.97
C ALA A 175 16.65 7.90 8.30
N ALA A 176 15.62 8.06 7.46
CA ALA A 176 14.59 9.07 7.63
C ALA A 176 13.34 8.56 8.40
N TYR A 177 13.43 7.43 9.10
CA TYR A 177 12.28 6.83 9.80
C TYR A 177 11.51 7.83 10.68
N VAL A 178 12.22 8.59 11.52
CA VAL A 178 11.59 9.58 12.41
C VAL A 178 10.93 10.72 11.61
N TYR A 179 11.57 11.17 10.54
CA TYR A 179 10.98 12.18 9.65
C TYR A 179 9.70 11.64 9.00
N ASP A 180 9.77 10.44 8.47
CA ASP A 180 8.65 9.79 7.79
C ASP A 180 7.48 9.55 8.74
N ASN A 181 7.74 9.11 9.99
CA ASN A 181 6.71 8.95 11.02
C ASN A 181 5.99 10.26 11.35
N ASN A 182 6.76 11.36 11.49
CA ASN A 182 6.19 12.69 11.68
C ASN A 182 5.41 13.18 10.45
N SER A 183 5.86 12.84 9.24
CA SER A 183 5.17 13.19 7.99
C SER A 183 3.87 12.42 7.84
N ALA A 184 3.86 11.12 8.18
CA ALA A 184 2.67 10.29 8.24
C ALA A 184 1.65 10.88 9.24
N THR A 185 2.12 11.27 10.42
CA THR A 185 1.27 11.91 11.44
C THR A 185 0.69 13.24 10.95
N ALA A 186 1.49 14.06 10.27
CA ALA A 186 1.02 15.33 9.70
C ALA A 186 -0.03 15.13 8.59
N ALA A 187 0.13 14.08 7.77
CA ALA A 187 -0.74 13.79 6.63
C ALA A 187 -2.12 13.21 7.01
N ARG A 188 -2.36 12.85 8.27
CA ARG A 188 -3.61 12.21 8.71
C ARG A 188 -4.86 13.05 8.44
N ASP A 189 -4.76 14.37 8.60
CA ASP A 189 -5.87 15.29 8.40
C ASP A 189 -6.16 15.48 6.91
N ASP A 190 -5.13 15.45 6.08
CA ASP A 190 -5.23 15.51 4.62
C ASP A 190 -5.79 14.21 4.05
N LEU A 191 -5.43 13.05 4.62
CA LEU A 191 -6.06 11.78 4.26
C LEU A 191 -7.54 11.76 4.69
N GLU A 192 -7.85 12.23 5.90
CA GLU A 192 -9.25 12.39 6.33
C GLU A 192 -10.04 13.22 5.34
N HIS A 193 -9.52 14.39 4.94
CA HIS A 193 -10.13 15.26 3.95
C HIS A 193 -10.32 14.54 2.60
N THR A 194 -9.28 13.88 2.10
CA THR A 194 -9.35 13.10 0.86
C THR A 194 -10.41 12.00 0.94
N LEU A 195 -10.45 11.22 2.01
CA LEU A 195 -11.47 10.18 2.19
C LEU A 195 -12.88 10.77 2.23
N ARG A 196 -13.08 11.95 2.83
CA ARG A 196 -14.37 12.65 2.79
C ARG A 196 -14.79 13.03 1.37
N LEU A 197 -13.87 13.50 0.53
CA LEU A 197 -14.14 13.77 -0.88
C LEU A 197 -14.56 12.49 -1.61
N LEU A 198 -13.84 11.40 -1.39
CA LEU A 198 -14.17 10.11 -2.02
C LEU A 198 -15.55 9.59 -1.59
N LEU A 199 -15.89 9.69 -0.30
CA LEU A 199 -17.19 9.29 0.23
C LEU A 199 -18.34 10.20 -0.24
N ALA A 200 -18.07 11.48 -0.51
CA ALA A 200 -19.01 12.42 -1.06
C ALA A 200 -19.19 12.31 -2.59
N SER A 201 -18.32 11.58 -3.27
CA SER A 201 -18.38 11.35 -4.72
C SER A 201 -19.57 10.46 -5.14
N ASN A 202 -19.70 10.21 -6.45
CA ASN A 202 -20.67 9.28 -7.00
C ASN A 202 -20.29 7.79 -6.83
N ALA A 203 -19.30 7.48 -5.98
CA ALA A 203 -18.95 6.10 -5.66
C ALA A 203 -20.05 5.41 -4.85
N ASP A 204 -20.29 4.14 -5.16
CA ASP A 204 -21.14 3.24 -4.36
C ASP A 204 -20.33 2.63 -3.20
N GLN A 205 -19.02 2.45 -3.40
CA GLN A 205 -18.11 1.84 -2.42
C GLN A 205 -16.70 2.42 -2.54
N VAL A 206 -16.03 2.58 -1.38
CA VAL A 206 -14.62 2.99 -1.27
C VAL A 206 -13.86 1.90 -0.51
N ASP A 207 -13.04 1.15 -1.23
CA ASP A 207 -12.13 0.14 -0.66
C ASP A 207 -10.77 0.77 -0.40
N ILE A 208 -10.12 0.37 0.69
CA ILE A 208 -8.86 0.96 1.16
C ILE A 208 -7.83 -0.15 1.33
N LEU A 209 -6.64 0.05 0.79
CA LEU A 209 -5.44 -0.74 1.05
C LEU A 209 -4.37 0.19 1.61
N ALA A 210 -3.94 -0.05 2.83
CA ALA A 210 -2.84 0.67 3.44
C ALA A 210 -1.68 -0.30 3.71
N HIS A 211 -0.44 0.19 3.57
CA HIS A 211 0.76 -0.60 3.77
C HIS A 211 1.69 0.02 4.82
N SER A 212 2.25 -0.81 5.70
CA SER A 212 3.27 -0.42 6.67
C SER A 212 2.86 0.80 7.53
N MET A 213 3.66 1.86 7.58
CA MET A 213 3.36 3.13 8.27
C MET A 213 2.10 3.84 7.71
N GLY A 214 1.71 3.57 6.46
CA GLY A 214 0.45 4.06 5.89
C GLY A 214 -0.79 3.58 6.65
N ASN A 215 -0.70 2.46 7.35
CA ASN A 215 -1.79 1.97 8.20
C ASN A 215 -2.04 2.90 9.39
N TRP A 216 -0.99 3.44 10.00
CA TRP A 216 -1.11 4.45 11.06
C TRP A 216 -1.94 5.66 10.60
N VAL A 217 -1.56 6.24 9.46
CA VAL A 217 -2.29 7.39 8.87
C VAL A 217 -3.74 7.03 8.61
N THR A 218 -3.99 5.84 8.06
CA THR A 218 -5.32 5.36 7.66
C THR A 218 -6.24 5.18 8.86
N VAL A 219 -5.77 4.48 9.91
CA VAL A 219 -6.58 4.23 11.11
C VAL A 219 -6.91 5.53 11.82
N GLU A 220 -5.95 6.48 11.92
CA GLU A 220 -6.20 7.80 12.49
C GLU A 220 -7.22 8.62 11.69
N ALA A 221 -7.11 8.64 10.37
CA ALA A 221 -8.07 9.34 9.51
C ALA A 221 -9.49 8.76 9.62
N LEU A 222 -9.62 7.44 9.58
CA LEU A 222 -10.91 6.74 9.74
C LEU A 222 -11.51 6.96 11.13
N ARG A 223 -10.69 6.91 12.20
CA ARG A 223 -11.11 7.20 13.56
C ARG A 223 -11.68 8.63 13.66
N LYS A 224 -11.01 9.60 13.07
CA LYS A 224 -11.44 11.01 13.06
C LYS A 224 -12.76 11.20 12.32
N ILE A 225 -12.93 10.58 11.14
CA ILE A 225 -14.20 10.58 10.40
C ILE A 225 -15.32 9.99 11.27
N LYS A 226 -15.07 8.87 11.95
CA LYS A 226 -16.04 8.22 12.83
C LYS A 226 -16.46 9.11 14.00
N MET A 227 -15.49 9.72 14.69
CA MET A 227 -15.72 10.56 15.85
C MET A 227 -16.45 11.87 15.53
N SER A 228 -16.32 12.40 14.33
CA SER A 228 -17.00 13.63 13.91
C SER A 228 -18.51 13.46 13.72
N GLY A 229 -19.05 12.27 13.98
CA GLY A 229 -20.49 11.99 13.86
C GLY A 229 -21.04 12.11 12.45
N ASN A 230 -20.16 12.13 11.43
CA ASN A 230 -20.51 12.45 10.07
C ASN A 230 -21.37 11.35 9.44
N LEU A 231 -22.46 11.77 8.79
CA LEU A 231 -23.36 10.93 8.00
C LEU A 231 -22.63 10.10 6.93
N LEU A 232 -21.45 10.54 6.48
CA LEU A 232 -20.62 9.79 5.51
C LEU A 232 -20.21 8.41 6.02
N MET A 233 -19.89 8.25 7.31
CA MET A 233 -19.62 6.93 7.90
C MET A 233 -20.90 6.07 7.98
N GLN A 234 -22.06 6.72 8.06
CA GLN A 234 -23.36 6.04 8.10
C GLN A 234 -23.86 5.68 6.69
N SER A 235 -23.29 6.29 5.64
CA SER A 235 -23.69 6.06 4.25
C SER A 235 -23.53 4.60 3.78
N GLY A 236 -22.73 3.80 4.50
CA GLY A 236 -22.40 2.43 4.11
C GLY A 236 -21.41 2.33 2.94
N LYS A 237 -20.88 3.46 2.43
CA LYS A 237 -19.94 3.48 1.30
C LYS A 237 -18.54 2.98 1.62
N ILE A 238 -18.12 2.95 2.90
CA ILE A 238 -16.85 2.34 3.26
C ILE A 238 -16.94 0.85 3.00
N GLY A 239 -16.10 0.39 2.10
CA GLY A 239 -15.98 -0.98 1.66
C GLY A 239 -15.03 -1.80 2.53
N ASN A 240 -14.16 -2.56 1.89
CA ASN A 240 -13.15 -3.36 2.56
C ASN A 240 -11.96 -2.47 2.95
N ILE A 241 -11.41 -2.71 4.13
CA ILE A 241 -10.21 -2.02 4.62
C ILE A 241 -9.15 -3.08 4.87
N PHE A 242 -8.09 -3.06 4.06
CA PHE A 242 -6.95 -3.94 4.19
C PHE A 242 -5.78 -3.16 4.81
N LEU A 243 -5.31 -3.65 5.93
CA LEU A 243 -4.15 -3.14 6.66
C LEU A 243 -3.00 -4.14 6.46
N ALA A 244 -2.12 -3.86 5.49
CA ALA A 244 -1.03 -4.75 5.11
C ALA A 244 0.24 -4.42 5.90
N ALA A 245 0.84 -5.42 6.56
CA ALA A 245 2.04 -5.32 7.38
C ALA A 245 2.03 -4.08 8.30
N PRO A 246 1.01 -3.90 9.18
CA PRO A 246 0.81 -2.64 9.89
C PRO A 246 1.96 -2.31 10.83
N ASP A 247 2.67 -1.22 10.53
CA ASP A 247 3.68 -0.61 11.40
C ASP A 247 2.99 0.33 12.41
N ILE A 248 2.17 -0.27 13.26
CA ILE A 248 1.46 0.41 14.35
C ILE A 248 1.78 -0.33 15.64
N ASP A 249 2.08 0.41 16.69
CA ASP A 249 2.16 -0.13 18.04
C ASP A 249 0.84 -0.82 18.42
N VAL A 250 0.93 -2.03 18.96
CA VAL A 250 -0.24 -2.87 19.24
C VAL A 250 -1.20 -2.20 20.24
N ASP A 251 -0.68 -1.57 21.29
CA ASP A 251 -1.53 -0.92 22.31
C ASP A 251 -2.18 0.34 21.76
N VAL A 252 -1.47 1.07 20.91
CA VAL A 252 -2.04 2.23 20.18
C VAL A 252 -3.17 1.77 19.28
N PHE A 253 -2.96 0.72 18.48
CA PHE A 253 -3.99 0.15 17.61
C PHE A 253 -5.22 -0.31 18.40
N LYS A 254 -5.03 -1.05 19.49
CA LYS A 254 -6.11 -1.48 20.38
C LYS A 254 -6.89 -0.28 20.93
N SER A 255 -6.19 0.78 21.34
CA SER A 255 -6.84 2.01 21.82
C SER A 255 -7.66 2.71 20.74
N GLN A 256 -7.13 2.75 19.51
CA GLN A 256 -7.82 3.32 18.35
C GLN A 256 -9.09 2.51 18.01
N MET A 257 -8.98 1.19 17.94
CA MET A 257 -10.09 0.29 17.60
C MET A 257 -11.19 0.28 18.67
N ARG A 258 -10.85 0.34 19.95
CA ARG A 258 -11.85 0.47 21.03
C ARG A 258 -12.70 1.74 20.86
N ARG A 259 -12.08 2.86 20.44
CA ARG A 259 -12.79 4.12 20.16
C ARG A 259 -13.54 4.10 18.85
N PHE A 260 -13.00 3.42 17.83
CA PHE A 260 -13.70 3.21 16.57
C PHE A 260 -14.97 2.38 16.77
N GLY A 261 -14.93 1.43 17.70
CA GLY A 261 -15.99 0.46 17.97
C GLY A 261 -16.06 -0.62 16.89
N LYS A 262 -16.95 -1.58 17.06
CA LYS A 262 -17.08 -2.70 16.12
C LYS A 262 -17.44 -2.19 14.72
N PRO A 263 -16.59 -2.43 13.71
CA PRO A 263 -16.87 -1.99 12.35
C PRO A 263 -18.05 -2.78 11.75
N ARG A 264 -18.74 -2.19 10.79
CA ARG A 264 -19.81 -2.89 10.04
C ARG A 264 -19.26 -4.01 9.15
N LYS A 265 -18.09 -3.77 8.56
CA LYS A 265 -17.28 -4.76 7.86
C LYS A 265 -15.97 -4.91 8.63
N PRO A 266 -15.38 -6.11 8.73
CA PRO A 266 -14.11 -6.29 9.44
C PRO A 266 -12.99 -5.50 8.76
N PHE A 267 -12.01 -5.08 9.55
CA PHE A 267 -10.69 -4.74 9.02
C PHE A 267 -9.95 -6.04 8.71
N TYR A 268 -9.38 -6.12 7.53
CA TYR A 268 -8.51 -7.23 7.14
C TYR A 268 -7.08 -6.86 7.49
N ILE A 269 -6.50 -7.52 8.46
CA ILE A 269 -5.10 -7.34 8.86
C ILE A 269 -4.27 -8.41 8.19
N VAL A 270 -3.39 -7.98 7.28
CA VAL A 270 -2.44 -8.86 6.61
C VAL A 270 -1.13 -8.79 7.37
N LEU A 271 -0.70 -9.89 7.95
CA LEU A 271 0.52 -9.98 8.74
C LEU A 271 1.47 -11.06 8.23
N SER A 272 2.72 -11.00 8.69
CA SER A 272 3.74 -12.00 8.45
C SER A 272 4.73 -11.99 9.62
N GLU A 273 4.88 -13.11 10.33
CA GLU A 273 5.77 -13.22 11.51
C GLU A 273 7.26 -13.07 11.14
N ASP A 274 7.62 -13.30 9.88
CA ASP A 274 9.00 -13.21 9.38
C ASP A 274 9.33 -11.85 8.73
N ASP A 275 8.49 -10.82 8.93
CA ASP A 275 8.69 -9.46 8.44
C ASP A 275 9.85 -8.76 9.15
N LYS A 276 11.00 -8.68 8.47
CA LYS A 276 12.24 -8.09 9.00
C LYS A 276 12.19 -6.57 9.11
N ALA A 277 11.39 -5.90 8.26
CA ALA A 277 11.26 -4.46 8.30
C ALA A 277 10.47 -4.01 9.53
N LEU A 278 9.45 -4.75 9.93
CA LEU A 278 8.73 -4.52 11.20
C LEU A 278 9.63 -4.79 12.41
N GLY A 279 10.49 -5.82 12.34
CA GLY A 279 11.51 -6.06 13.37
C GLY A 279 12.46 -4.86 13.56
N LEU A 280 12.91 -4.22 12.48
CA LEU A 280 13.70 -3.00 12.53
C LEU A 280 12.91 -1.81 13.08
N SER A 281 11.67 -1.62 12.61
CA SER A 281 10.76 -0.58 13.13
C SER A 281 10.53 -0.72 14.63
N LYS A 282 10.25 -1.93 15.10
CA LYS A 282 10.10 -2.27 16.51
C LYS A 282 11.35 -1.87 17.32
N PHE A 283 12.55 -2.21 16.84
CA PHE A 283 13.80 -1.83 17.51
C PHE A 283 13.96 -0.32 17.61
N ILE A 284 13.72 0.44 16.54
CA ILE A 284 13.84 1.90 16.51
C ILE A 284 12.81 2.56 17.46
N ALA A 285 11.62 1.97 17.59
CA ALA A 285 10.51 2.52 18.37
C ALA A 285 10.47 2.06 19.83
N GLY A 286 11.54 1.46 20.34
CA GLY A 286 11.66 1.12 21.76
C GLY A 286 11.32 -0.32 22.14
N GLY A 287 11.12 -1.20 21.18
CA GLY A 287 10.96 -2.65 21.41
C GLY A 287 9.53 -3.15 21.50
N GLU A 288 8.53 -2.27 21.39
CA GLU A 288 7.11 -2.67 21.42
C GLU A 288 6.67 -3.38 20.12
N ASN A 289 5.80 -4.37 20.25
CA ASN A 289 5.30 -5.17 19.13
C ASN A 289 4.51 -4.31 18.14
N ARG A 290 4.62 -4.68 16.87
CA ARG A 290 3.84 -4.08 15.79
C ARG A 290 2.66 -4.99 15.45
N VAL A 291 1.55 -4.39 15.01
CA VAL A 291 0.35 -5.16 14.63
C VAL A 291 0.64 -6.16 13.50
N GLY A 292 1.57 -5.82 12.60
CA GLY A 292 1.93 -6.67 11.47
C GLY A 292 2.82 -7.88 11.82
N ASP A 293 3.42 -7.90 13.04
CA ASP A 293 4.18 -9.03 13.59
C ASP A 293 3.54 -9.59 14.88
N ASP A 294 2.29 -9.19 15.18
CA ASP A 294 1.59 -9.62 16.39
C ASP A 294 1.08 -11.06 16.26
N THR A 295 1.55 -11.93 17.14
CA THR A 295 1.10 -13.32 17.24
C THR A 295 -0.24 -13.47 17.99
N ASN A 296 -0.75 -12.40 18.61
CA ASN A 296 -2.00 -12.44 19.37
C ASN A 296 -3.23 -12.18 18.46
N ILE A 297 -3.39 -13.02 17.45
CA ILE A 297 -4.49 -12.94 16.47
C ILE A 297 -5.86 -12.82 17.14
N ARG A 298 -6.08 -13.55 18.24
CA ARG A 298 -7.36 -13.57 18.95
C ARG A 298 -7.78 -12.17 19.47
N GLU A 299 -6.84 -11.38 19.97
CA GLU A 299 -7.17 -10.03 20.43
C GLU A 299 -7.55 -9.11 19.25
N LEU A 300 -6.92 -9.28 18.10
CA LEU A 300 -7.28 -8.52 16.90
C LEU A 300 -8.69 -8.89 16.40
N GLU A 301 -9.06 -10.17 16.46
CA GLU A 301 -10.39 -10.64 16.11
C GLU A 301 -11.47 -10.10 17.07
N GLU A 302 -11.19 -10.06 18.37
CA GLU A 302 -12.10 -9.48 19.37
C GLU A 302 -12.39 -8.00 19.11
N LEU A 303 -11.45 -7.28 18.49
CA LEU A 303 -11.61 -5.90 18.03
C LEU A 303 -12.38 -5.77 16.71
N GLY A 304 -12.78 -6.90 16.10
CA GLY A 304 -13.54 -6.94 14.84
C GLY A 304 -12.67 -6.94 13.59
N ALA A 305 -11.40 -7.36 13.70
CA ALA A 305 -10.54 -7.62 12.56
C ALA A 305 -10.69 -9.06 12.06
N THR A 306 -10.34 -9.30 10.81
CA THR A 306 -10.06 -10.62 10.24
C THR A 306 -8.58 -10.65 9.87
N VAL A 307 -7.86 -11.66 10.34
CA VAL A 307 -6.43 -11.77 10.11
C VAL A 307 -6.15 -12.64 8.88
N ILE A 308 -5.25 -12.18 8.02
CA ILE A 308 -4.72 -12.90 6.86
C ILE A 308 -3.23 -13.09 7.12
N ASP A 309 -2.82 -14.32 7.38
CA ASP A 309 -1.44 -14.67 7.71
C ASP A 309 -0.68 -15.11 6.45
N LEU A 310 0.37 -14.38 6.11
CA LEU A 310 1.25 -14.62 4.97
C LEU A 310 2.63 -15.18 5.37
N THR A 311 2.82 -15.62 6.58
CA THR A 311 4.12 -16.11 7.06
C THR A 311 4.70 -17.19 6.14
N ASN A 312 3.86 -18.07 5.60
CA ASN A 312 4.29 -19.16 4.71
C ASN A 312 4.36 -18.76 3.22
N VAL A 313 4.04 -17.50 2.87
CA VAL A 313 4.13 -17.00 1.51
C VAL A 313 5.52 -16.43 1.28
N HIS A 314 6.17 -16.81 0.18
CA HIS A 314 7.45 -16.22 -0.19
C HIS A 314 7.23 -14.85 -0.83
N GLY A 315 7.89 -13.83 -0.29
CA GLY A 315 7.99 -12.50 -0.90
C GLY A 315 9.17 -12.40 -1.85
N ASP A 316 9.09 -11.53 -2.85
CA ASP A 316 10.25 -11.17 -3.70
C ASP A 316 11.19 -10.14 -3.03
N ASP A 317 10.72 -9.52 -1.94
CA ASP A 317 11.47 -8.56 -1.15
C ASP A 317 12.33 -9.26 -0.09
N PRO A 318 13.66 -8.96 0.02
CA PRO A 318 14.55 -9.57 1.01
C PRO A 318 14.14 -9.33 2.48
N SER A 319 13.30 -8.33 2.75
CA SER A 319 12.78 -8.04 4.08
C SER A 319 11.46 -8.75 4.39
N ASP A 320 10.86 -9.43 3.43
CA ASP A 320 9.55 -10.07 3.52
C ASP A 320 8.39 -9.11 3.88
N HIS A 321 8.61 -7.80 3.71
CA HIS A 321 7.65 -6.73 4.08
C HIS A 321 6.58 -6.48 3.00
N ASP A 322 6.91 -6.72 1.74
CA ASP A 322 6.02 -6.48 0.59
C ASP A 322 5.17 -7.72 0.21
N LYS A 323 5.08 -8.74 1.09
CA LYS A 323 4.31 -9.97 0.80
C LYS A 323 2.85 -9.72 0.43
N PHE A 324 2.26 -8.61 0.88
CA PHE A 324 0.89 -8.24 0.52
C PHE A 324 0.69 -8.12 -1.00
N VAL A 325 1.75 -7.85 -1.76
CA VAL A 325 1.71 -7.79 -3.22
C VAL A 325 1.30 -9.15 -3.80
N GLN A 326 1.69 -10.24 -3.15
CA GLN A 326 1.29 -11.59 -3.56
C GLN A 326 -0.22 -11.80 -3.40
N LEU A 327 -0.88 -11.09 -2.47
CA LEU A 327 -2.35 -11.11 -2.38
C LEU A 327 -3.02 -10.57 -3.64
N ALA A 328 -2.39 -9.64 -4.36
CA ALA A 328 -2.94 -9.13 -5.61
C ALA A 328 -3.04 -10.24 -6.66
N THR A 329 -2.10 -11.18 -6.68
CA THR A 329 -2.07 -12.30 -7.64
C THR A 329 -3.14 -13.35 -7.33
N VAL A 330 -3.48 -13.57 -6.05
CA VAL A 330 -4.54 -14.48 -5.59
C VAL A 330 -5.84 -13.75 -5.26
N ALA A 331 -5.91 -12.44 -5.53
CA ALA A 331 -7.03 -11.59 -5.14
C ALA A 331 -8.39 -11.98 -5.77
N PRO A 332 -8.49 -12.52 -6.99
CA PRO A 332 -9.76 -12.95 -7.53
C PRO A 332 -10.44 -13.99 -6.64
N GLU A 333 -9.70 -14.99 -6.21
CA GLU A 333 -10.15 -16.09 -5.35
C GLU A 333 -10.40 -15.59 -3.93
N LEU A 334 -9.45 -14.85 -3.36
CA LEU A 334 -9.58 -14.24 -2.03
C LEU A 334 -10.78 -13.28 -1.97
N ARG A 335 -11.03 -12.52 -3.05
CA ARG A 335 -12.18 -11.62 -3.15
C ARG A 335 -13.51 -12.40 -3.16
N ALA A 336 -13.57 -13.55 -3.82
CA ALA A 336 -14.74 -14.41 -3.82
C ALA A 336 -15.02 -14.93 -2.40
N VAL A 337 -14.00 -15.34 -1.66
CA VAL A 337 -14.10 -15.79 -0.26
C VAL A 337 -14.53 -14.66 0.68
N LEU A 338 -13.85 -13.50 0.61
CA LEU A 338 -14.13 -12.35 1.47
C LEU A 338 -15.46 -11.68 1.14
N GLY A 339 -15.86 -11.70 -0.13
CA GLY A 339 -17.13 -11.11 -0.60
C GLY A 339 -18.37 -11.87 -0.13
N GLN A 340 -18.24 -13.16 0.18
CA GLN A 340 -19.32 -14.00 0.72
C GLN A 340 -19.40 -13.95 2.27
N GLY A 341 -18.45 -13.28 2.92
CA GLY A 341 -18.25 -13.32 4.36
C GLY A 341 -17.60 -14.63 4.80
N ILE A 342 -16.71 -14.58 5.78
CA ILE A 342 -16.15 -15.78 6.40
C ILE A 342 -17.27 -16.37 7.27
N SER A 343 -18.16 -17.14 6.66
CA SER A 343 -19.16 -17.92 7.37
C SER A 343 -18.58 -19.32 7.61
N THR A 344 -18.48 -19.69 8.86
CA THR A 344 -18.09 -21.06 9.27
C THR A 344 -19.13 -22.13 8.90
N ASN A 345 -20.21 -21.76 8.21
CA ASN A 345 -21.22 -22.69 7.72
C ASN A 345 -20.79 -23.31 6.38
N LYS A 346 -20.76 -24.65 6.38
CA LYS A 346 -20.47 -25.53 5.25
C LYS A 346 -21.44 -25.28 4.08
N GLY A 347 -21.06 -24.36 3.20
CA GLY A 347 -21.75 -24.06 1.94
C GLY A 347 -20.72 -23.89 0.81
N ALA A 348 -21.11 -23.36 -0.34
CA ALA A 348 -20.25 -23.14 -1.52
C ALA A 348 -18.90 -22.45 -1.24
N ALA A 349 -18.80 -21.67 -0.15
CA ALA A 349 -17.54 -21.13 0.36
C ALA A 349 -16.55 -22.22 0.81
N GLY A 350 -17.03 -23.34 1.36
CA GLY A 350 -16.19 -24.46 1.78
C GLY A 350 -15.55 -25.22 0.62
N GLU A 351 -16.23 -25.29 -0.53
CA GLU A 351 -15.67 -25.94 -1.74
C GLU A 351 -14.61 -25.03 -2.43
N LEU A 352 -14.83 -23.72 -2.43
CA LEU A 352 -13.84 -22.76 -2.95
C LEU A 352 -12.58 -22.72 -2.07
N VAL A 353 -12.74 -22.73 -0.76
CA VAL A 353 -11.63 -22.77 0.21
C VAL A 353 -10.80 -24.06 0.06
N SER A 354 -11.43 -25.18 -0.29
CA SER A 354 -10.69 -26.44 -0.53
C SER A 354 -9.87 -26.46 -1.83
N ALA A 355 -10.14 -25.54 -2.75
CA ALA A 355 -9.41 -25.42 -4.02
C ALA A 355 -8.25 -24.40 -3.95
N LEU A 356 -8.19 -23.59 -2.90
CA LEU A 356 -7.13 -22.62 -2.68
C LEU A 356 -6.10 -23.15 -1.68
N PRO A 357 -4.82 -22.79 -1.79
CA PRO A 357 -3.81 -23.12 -0.80
C PRO A 357 -3.98 -22.25 0.46
N LEU A 358 -5.14 -22.33 1.09
CA LEU A 358 -5.45 -21.57 2.30
C LEU A 358 -6.24 -22.43 3.30
N THR A 359 -6.06 -22.13 4.59
CA THR A 359 -6.86 -22.70 5.68
C THR A 359 -7.51 -21.59 6.49
N ILE A 360 -8.67 -21.88 7.07
CA ILE A 360 -9.36 -20.98 8.01
C ILE A 360 -9.28 -21.62 9.38
N GLU A 361 -8.55 -20.99 10.30
CA GLU A 361 -8.41 -21.43 11.68
C GLU A 361 -8.81 -20.28 12.61
N GLY A 362 -9.84 -20.48 13.45
CA GLY A 362 -10.24 -19.55 14.49
C GLY A 362 -10.60 -18.13 14.01
N GLY A 363 -11.02 -17.98 12.72
CA GLY A 363 -11.32 -16.68 12.11
C GLY A 363 -10.16 -16.06 11.34
N SER A 364 -8.96 -16.64 11.39
CA SER A 364 -7.84 -16.24 10.55
C SER A 364 -7.78 -17.07 9.25
N VAL A 365 -7.28 -16.44 8.19
CA VAL A 365 -7.01 -17.07 6.90
C VAL A 365 -5.51 -17.23 6.75
N LYS A 366 -5.02 -18.47 6.72
CA LYS A 366 -3.62 -18.78 6.44
C LYS A 366 -3.47 -19.17 4.97
N ILE A 367 -2.53 -18.55 4.28
CA ILE A 367 -2.23 -18.82 2.88
C ILE A 367 -0.94 -19.63 2.83
N TYR A 368 -0.97 -20.73 2.08
CA TYR A 368 0.20 -21.57 1.84
C TYR A 368 0.63 -21.44 0.38
N PRO A 369 1.94 -21.46 0.07
CA PRO A 369 2.40 -21.51 -1.32
C PRO A 369 1.84 -22.77 -1.98
N GLY A 370 1.30 -22.64 -3.19
CA GLY A 370 0.83 -23.78 -3.97
C GLY A 370 1.97 -24.78 -4.18
N GLN A 371 1.68 -26.06 -3.97
CA GLN A 371 2.60 -27.17 -4.28
C GLN A 371 2.76 -27.31 -5.79
#